data_0d9648a4c5343ccb242169996220ea0f
#
_entry.id   0d9648a4c5343ccb242169996220ea0f
#
_cell.length_a   1.000
_cell.length_b   1.000
_cell.length_c   1.000
_cell.angle_alpha   90.00
_cell.angle_beta   90.00
_cell.angle_gamma   90.00
#
_symmetry.space_group_name_H-M   'P 1'
#
loop_
_entity.id
_entity.type
_entity.pdbx_description
1 polymer ?
#
loop_
_entity_poly.entity_id
_entity_poly.type
_entity_poly.pdbx_seq_one_letter_code
_entity_poly.pdbx_strand_id
1 'polypeptide(L)'
;GNYLMQSVTQGLQFGIAVAVILFGVRTILGELVPAFQGIAAKVVPGAIPALDAPIVFPYAQNAVLIGFLSSFAGGLVGLLVLGVWLGPVLGFALILPGLVPHFFTGGAAGVYGNATGGRRGAVAGGFVNGLLVTFLPALLLEVLGTFGSANTTFGDTDFGWFGILIGYSARTGVLPGIVLLVVVGAVILGLAILVQRRVVDAGWDPSPARADAGASAADGAAASTEDPAPAGAGRYPRVAPPVGAPTPPPPPAD
;
A
#
# COMPACT_ATOMS: atom_id res chain seq x y z
N GLY A 1 -36.89 -7.47 -7.92
CA GLY A 1 -36.16 -6.20 -7.83
C GLY A 1 -35.30 -5.96 -9.05
N ASN A 2 -35.21 -4.73 -9.49
CA ASN A 2 -34.44 -4.40 -10.69
C ASN A 2 -32.94 -4.44 -10.36
N TYR A 3 -32.22 -5.41 -10.90
CA TYR A 3 -30.78 -5.59 -10.71
C TYR A 3 -29.96 -4.32 -11.00
N LEU A 4 -30.33 -3.57 -12.02
CA LEU A 4 -29.64 -2.31 -12.37
C LEU A 4 -29.75 -1.28 -11.24
N MET A 5 -30.96 -1.10 -10.69
CA MET A 5 -31.18 -0.16 -9.60
C MET A 5 -30.41 -0.57 -8.33
N GLN A 6 -30.40 -1.86 -8.04
CA GLN A 6 -29.64 -2.39 -6.90
C GLN A 6 -28.14 -2.18 -7.09
N SER A 7 -27.59 -2.45 -8.28
CA SER A 7 -26.17 -2.23 -8.58
C SER A 7 -25.77 -0.77 -8.50
N VAL A 8 -26.62 0.15 -9.00
CA VAL A 8 -26.38 1.59 -8.88
C VAL A 8 -26.38 2.01 -7.42
N THR A 9 -27.37 1.54 -6.64
CA THR A 9 -27.44 1.87 -5.21
C THR A 9 -26.20 1.37 -4.46
N GLN A 10 -25.75 0.14 -4.70
CA GLN A 10 -24.54 -0.39 -4.08
C GLN A 10 -23.29 0.38 -4.51
N GLY A 11 -23.18 0.76 -5.77
CA GLY A 11 -22.09 1.58 -6.27
C GLY A 11 -22.04 2.96 -5.61
N LEU A 12 -23.17 3.60 -5.42
CA LEU A 12 -23.28 4.89 -4.72
C LEU A 12 -22.91 4.73 -3.23
N GLN A 13 -23.40 3.69 -2.57
CA GLN A 13 -23.05 3.39 -1.17
C GLN A 13 -21.54 3.17 -1.00
N PHE A 14 -20.92 2.44 -1.92
CA PHE A 14 -19.47 2.25 -1.94
C PHE A 14 -18.74 3.58 -2.13
N GLY A 15 -19.17 4.42 -3.07
CA GLY A 15 -18.59 5.75 -3.29
C GLY A 15 -18.67 6.66 -2.05
N ILE A 16 -19.81 6.65 -1.34
CA ILE A 16 -19.98 7.37 -0.08
C ILE A 16 -19.01 6.81 0.99
N ALA A 17 -18.92 5.50 1.13
CA ALA A 17 -18.01 4.87 2.09
C ALA A 17 -16.55 5.26 1.84
N VAL A 18 -16.11 5.26 0.58
CA VAL A 18 -14.77 5.74 0.18
C VAL A 18 -14.55 7.20 0.55
N ALA A 19 -15.51 8.07 0.27
CA ALA A 19 -15.42 9.49 0.63
C ALA A 19 -15.32 9.70 2.15
N VAL A 20 -16.09 8.95 2.94
CA VAL A 20 -16.03 8.99 4.41
C VAL A 20 -14.69 8.51 4.92
N ILE A 21 -14.13 7.42 4.36
CA ILE A 21 -12.80 6.91 4.72
C ILE A 21 -11.74 7.96 4.43
N LEU A 22 -11.72 8.55 3.24
CA LEU A 22 -10.74 9.55 2.84
C LEU A 22 -10.81 10.81 3.73
N PHE A 23 -12.00 11.25 4.08
CA PHE A 23 -12.22 12.36 5.00
C PHE A 23 -11.76 11.98 6.42
N GLY A 24 -12.16 10.81 6.92
CA GLY A 24 -11.78 10.32 8.25
C GLY A 24 -10.28 10.18 8.41
N VAL A 25 -9.58 9.62 7.43
CA VAL A 25 -8.12 9.51 7.43
C VAL A 25 -7.47 10.90 7.54
N ARG A 26 -7.91 11.89 6.77
CA ARG A 26 -7.38 13.27 6.87
C ARG A 26 -7.58 13.86 8.25
N THR A 27 -8.74 13.66 8.85
CA THR A 27 -9.06 14.18 10.18
C THR A 27 -8.17 13.54 11.24
N ILE A 28 -8.06 12.20 11.21
CA ILE A 28 -7.21 11.44 12.15
C ILE A 28 -5.74 11.85 12.00
N LEU A 29 -5.24 12.01 10.78
CA LEU A 29 -3.86 12.41 10.54
C LEU A 29 -3.55 13.80 11.09
N GLY A 30 -4.51 14.72 11.05
CA GLY A 30 -4.38 16.07 11.61
C GLY A 30 -4.06 16.06 13.10
N GLU A 31 -4.56 15.08 13.84
CA GLU A 31 -4.36 14.96 15.28
C GLU A 31 -3.27 13.93 15.66
N LEU A 32 -3.27 12.80 14.96
CA LEU A 32 -2.41 11.66 15.30
C LEU A 32 -0.93 11.95 15.02
N VAL A 33 -0.61 12.57 13.89
CA VAL A 33 0.78 12.86 13.53
C VAL A 33 1.46 13.80 14.51
N PRO A 34 0.88 14.95 14.92
CA PRO A 34 1.45 15.80 15.95
C PRO A 34 1.60 15.10 17.30
N ALA A 35 0.63 14.25 17.70
CA ALA A 35 0.69 13.49 18.93
C ALA A 35 1.90 12.53 18.92
N PHE A 36 2.11 11.77 17.86
CA PHE A 36 3.26 10.89 17.71
C PHE A 36 4.59 11.64 17.66
N GLN A 37 4.64 12.80 16.99
CA GLN A 37 5.83 13.66 16.99
C GLN A 37 6.17 14.12 18.39
N GLY A 38 5.17 14.49 19.19
CA GLY A 38 5.36 14.87 20.60
C GLY A 38 5.90 13.72 21.47
N ILE A 39 5.40 12.51 21.26
CA ILE A 39 5.88 11.29 21.93
C ILE A 39 7.31 10.96 21.47
N ALA A 40 7.56 10.97 20.17
CA ALA A 40 8.87 10.67 19.60
C ALA A 40 9.95 11.62 20.15
N ALA A 41 9.65 12.92 20.25
CA ALA A 41 10.60 13.90 20.77
C ALA A 41 11.00 13.67 22.24
N LYS A 42 10.09 13.11 23.07
CA LYS A 42 10.30 12.93 24.50
C LYS A 42 10.70 11.53 24.92
N VAL A 43 10.21 10.50 24.24
CA VAL A 43 10.34 9.10 24.65
C VAL A 43 11.32 8.33 23.78
N VAL A 44 11.21 8.49 22.45
CA VAL A 44 12.06 7.78 21.46
C VAL A 44 12.48 8.77 20.38
N PRO A 45 13.56 9.55 20.62
CA PRO A 45 14.01 10.54 19.65
C PRO A 45 14.28 9.93 18.28
N GLY A 46 13.74 10.55 17.23
CA GLY A 46 13.90 10.08 15.87
C GLY A 46 12.96 8.95 15.44
N ALA A 47 12.02 8.53 16.27
CA ALA A 47 11.02 7.53 15.88
C ALA A 47 10.10 8.07 14.76
N ILE A 48 9.91 7.25 13.74
CA ILE A 48 8.97 7.53 12.63
C ILE A 48 7.72 6.67 12.88
N PRO A 49 6.52 7.27 12.99
CA PRO A 49 5.30 6.50 13.18
C PRO A 49 5.03 5.61 11.97
N ALA A 50 4.82 4.32 12.20
CA ALA A 50 4.30 3.42 11.18
C ALA A 50 2.78 3.63 11.10
N LEU A 51 2.32 4.11 9.97
CA LEU A 51 0.92 4.41 9.73
C LEU A 51 0.36 3.43 8.69
N ASP A 52 -0.93 3.14 8.79
CA ASP A 52 -1.62 2.19 7.92
C ASP A 52 -1.72 2.68 6.47
N ALA A 53 -1.91 1.75 5.53
CA ALA A 53 -1.95 2.01 4.08
C ALA A 53 -2.84 3.18 3.65
N PRO A 54 -4.04 3.40 4.22
CA PRO A 54 -4.91 4.51 3.83
C PRO A 54 -4.33 5.91 4.05
N ILE A 55 -3.25 6.06 4.80
CA ILE A 55 -2.61 7.37 5.02
C ILE A 55 -2.15 8.02 3.71
N VAL A 56 -1.79 7.22 2.72
CA VAL A 56 -1.30 7.74 1.43
C VAL A 56 -2.44 8.16 0.48
N PHE A 57 -3.67 7.76 0.76
CA PHE A 57 -4.82 7.99 -0.12
C PHE A 57 -5.14 9.47 -0.38
N PRO A 58 -5.11 10.35 0.63
CA PRO A 58 -5.38 11.77 0.42
C PRO A 58 -4.40 12.49 -0.51
N TYR A 59 -3.19 11.95 -0.66
CA TYR A 59 -2.14 12.57 -1.48
C TYR A 59 -2.29 12.33 -2.98
N ALA A 60 -2.97 11.24 -3.39
CA ALA A 60 -3.13 10.88 -4.80
C ALA A 60 -4.45 10.13 -5.04
N GLN A 61 -5.59 10.75 -4.78
CA GLN A 61 -6.92 10.13 -4.84
C GLN A 61 -7.21 9.45 -6.20
N ASN A 62 -6.81 10.07 -7.31
CA ASN A 62 -6.96 9.47 -8.63
C ASN A 62 -6.12 8.19 -8.79
N ALA A 63 -4.92 8.17 -8.21
CA ALA A 63 -4.07 6.98 -8.22
C ALA A 63 -4.65 5.85 -7.35
N VAL A 64 -5.33 6.17 -6.25
CA VAL A 64 -6.09 5.20 -5.45
C VAL A 64 -7.17 4.52 -6.28
N LEU A 65 -7.97 5.30 -7.00
CA LEU A 65 -9.04 4.75 -7.85
C LEU A 65 -8.48 3.90 -9.01
N ILE A 66 -7.42 4.37 -9.67
CA ILE A 66 -6.74 3.61 -10.72
C ILE A 66 -6.19 2.31 -10.15
N GLY A 67 -5.50 2.36 -9.03
CA GLY A 67 -4.94 1.19 -8.37
C GLY A 67 -6.01 0.20 -7.93
N PHE A 68 -7.10 0.67 -7.33
CA PHE A 68 -8.25 -0.16 -6.96
C PHE A 68 -8.84 -0.89 -8.18
N LEU A 69 -9.20 -0.14 -9.23
CA LEU A 69 -9.82 -0.74 -10.44
C LEU A 69 -8.88 -1.71 -11.13
N SER A 70 -7.60 -1.36 -11.22
CA SER A 70 -6.58 -2.24 -11.80
C SER A 70 -6.35 -3.49 -10.95
N SER A 71 -6.36 -3.36 -9.62
CA SER A 71 -6.26 -4.48 -8.69
C SER A 71 -7.47 -5.41 -8.82
N PHE A 72 -8.66 -4.85 -8.86
CA PHE A 72 -9.88 -5.64 -9.07
C PHE A 72 -9.85 -6.40 -10.41
N ALA A 73 -9.39 -5.75 -11.48
CA ALA A 73 -9.18 -6.41 -12.78
C ALA A 73 -8.14 -7.52 -12.69
N GLY A 74 -7.02 -7.29 -12.00
CA GLY A 74 -6.02 -8.33 -11.72
C GLY A 74 -6.59 -9.50 -10.93
N GLY A 75 -7.45 -9.23 -9.93
CA GLY A 75 -8.16 -10.25 -9.17
C GLY A 75 -9.11 -11.09 -10.03
N LEU A 76 -9.84 -10.47 -10.96
CA LEU A 76 -10.69 -11.19 -11.92
C LEU A 76 -9.86 -12.09 -12.85
N VAL A 77 -8.71 -11.61 -13.33
CA VAL A 77 -7.78 -12.44 -14.11
C VAL A 77 -7.24 -13.58 -13.26
N GLY A 78 -6.85 -13.33 -12.03
CA GLY A 78 -6.42 -14.36 -11.08
C GLY A 78 -7.50 -15.41 -10.83
N LEU A 79 -8.75 -14.99 -10.61
CA LEU A 79 -9.90 -15.89 -10.48
C LEU A 79 -10.08 -16.76 -11.73
N LEU A 80 -9.97 -16.17 -12.93
CA LEU A 80 -10.08 -16.92 -14.18
C LEU A 80 -8.96 -17.99 -14.28
N VAL A 81 -7.72 -17.62 -13.95
CA VAL A 81 -6.58 -18.54 -13.96
C VAL A 81 -6.77 -19.66 -12.94
N LEU A 82 -7.24 -19.34 -11.72
CA LEU A 82 -7.58 -20.34 -10.71
C LEU A 82 -8.71 -21.27 -11.20
N GLY A 83 -9.78 -20.71 -11.78
CA GLY A 83 -10.95 -21.48 -12.19
C GLY A 83 -10.73 -22.39 -13.40
N VAL A 84 -9.97 -21.91 -14.39
CA VAL A 84 -9.79 -22.63 -15.65
C VAL A 84 -8.56 -23.56 -15.64
N TRP A 85 -7.54 -23.17 -14.91
CA TRP A 85 -6.25 -23.89 -14.99
C TRP A 85 -5.78 -24.43 -13.64
N LEU A 86 -5.44 -23.58 -12.68
CA LEU A 86 -4.78 -24.00 -11.43
C LEU A 86 -5.71 -24.83 -10.52
N GLY A 87 -6.98 -24.48 -10.44
CA GLY A 87 -7.95 -25.26 -9.66
C GLY A 87 -8.12 -26.69 -10.19
N PRO A 88 -8.45 -26.88 -11.48
CA PRO A 88 -8.58 -28.22 -12.06
C PRO A 88 -7.31 -29.05 -12.06
N VAL A 89 -6.12 -28.42 -12.19
CA VAL A 89 -4.85 -29.14 -12.32
C VAL A 89 -4.19 -29.39 -10.94
N LEU A 90 -4.23 -28.40 -10.04
CA LEU A 90 -3.51 -28.41 -8.76
C LEU A 90 -4.43 -28.46 -7.54
N GLY A 91 -5.74 -28.37 -7.72
CA GLY A 91 -6.70 -28.41 -6.62
C GLY A 91 -6.84 -27.10 -5.83
N PHE A 92 -6.30 -25.98 -6.32
CA PHE A 92 -6.42 -24.71 -5.64
C PHE A 92 -7.87 -24.24 -5.54
N ALA A 93 -8.22 -23.68 -4.39
CA ALA A 93 -9.53 -23.08 -4.15
C ALA A 93 -9.73 -21.79 -4.99
N LEU A 94 -10.98 -21.56 -5.39
CA LEU A 94 -11.36 -20.32 -6.06
C LEU A 94 -11.41 -19.17 -5.05
N ILE A 95 -10.67 -18.11 -5.32
CA ILE A 95 -10.69 -16.89 -4.53
C ILE A 95 -11.49 -15.83 -5.28
N LEU A 96 -12.62 -15.43 -4.71
CA LEU A 96 -13.43 -14.35 -5.25
C LEU A 96 -12.83 -12.99 -4.91
N PRO A 97 -12.70 -12.08 -5.90
CA PRO A 97 -12.21 -10.73 -5.64
C PRO A 97 -13.11 -9.96 -4.67
N GLY A 98 -12.61 -9.70 -3.47
CA GLY A 98 -13.29 -8.87 -2.47
C GLY A 98 -13.04 -7.39 -2.73
N LEU A 99 -14.08 -6.54 -2.67
CA LEU A 99 -13.91 -5.10 -2.89
C LEU A 99 -12.97 -4.46 -1.87
N VAL A 100 -13.06 -4.85 -0.60
CA VAL A 100 -12.29 -4.24 0.50
C VAL A 100 -10.79 -4.47 0.35
N PRO A 101 -10.28 -5.71 0.19
CA PRO A 101 -8.85 -5.94 -0.02
C PRO A 101 -8.32 -5.21 -1.26
N HIS A 102 -9.03 -5.28 -2.37
CA HIS A 102 -8.61 -4.60 -3.60
C HIS A 102 -8.62 -3.08 -3.48
N PHE A 103 -9.54 -2.51 -2.68
CA PHE A 103 -9.57 -1.07 -2.44
C PHE A 103 -8.38 -0.62 -1.60
N PHE A 104 -8.12 -1.26 -0.47
CA PHE A 104 -7.05 -0.84 0.43
C PHE A 104 -5.67 -1.14 -0.13
N THR A 105 -5.37 -2.38 -0.43
CA THR A 105 -4.03 -2.76 -0.91
C THR A 105 -3.79 -2.32 -2.35
N GLY A 106 -4.80 -2.44 -3.23
CA GLY A 106 -4.74 -1.97 -4.61
C GLY A 106 -4.66 -0.46 -4.71
N GLY A 107 -5.39 0.27 -3.87
CA GLY A 107 -5.29 1.73 -3.78
C GLY A 107 -3.90 2.18 -3.36
N ALA A 108 -3.32 1.56 -2.32
CA ALA A 108 -1.95 1.84 -1.89
C ALA A 108 -0.93 1.52 -2.99
N ALA A 109 -1.03 0.34 -3.62
CA ALA A 109 -0.19 -0.05 -4.75
C ALA A 109 -0.29 0.93 -5.92
N GLY A 110 -1.49 1.48 -6.17
CA GLY A 110 -1.71 2.53 -7.17
C GLY A 110 -0.99 3.83 -6.82
N VAL A 111 -1.04 4.28 -5.57
CA VAL A 111 -0.34 5.50 -5.12
C VAL A 111 1.18 5.35 -5.24
N TYR A 112 1.75 4.26 -4.73
CA TYR A 112 3.19 4.01 -4.82
C TYR A 112 3.65 3.80 -6.27
N GLY A 113 2.88 3.04 -7.05
CA GLY A 113 3.13 2.87 -8.48
C GLY A 113 3.08 4.19 -9.24
N ASN A 114 2.14 5.08 -8.90
CA ASN A 114 2.07 6.41 -9.50
C ASN A 114 3.27 7.29 -9.13
N ALA A 115 3.76 7.19 -7.90
CA ALA A 115 4.92 7.96 -7.46
C ALA A 115 6.21 7.58 -8.20
N THR A 116 6.33 6.33 -8.66
CA THR A 116 7.53 5.80 -9.33
C THR A 116 7.41 5.73 -10.84
N GLY A 117 6.24 5.41 -11.38
CA GLY A 117 6.00 5.16 -12.80
C GLY A 117 4.81 5.91 -13.41
N GLY A 118 4.31 6.95 -12.73
CA GLY A 118 3.14 7.70 -13.16
C GLY A 118 1.90 6.81 -13.32
N ARG A 119 0.98 7.19 -14.21
CA ARG A 119 -0.26 6.44 -14.45
C ARG A 119 -0.02 4.97 -14.84
N ARG A 120 1.04 4.68 -15.61
CA ARG A 120 1.40 3.31 -16.00
C ARG A 120 1.83 2.50 -14.79
N GLY A 121 2.61 3.11 -13.88
CA GLY A 121 3.00 2.50 -12.61
C GLY A 121 1.79 2.21 -11.71
N ALA A 122 0.82 3.13 -11.64
CA ALA A 122 -0.41 2.92 -10.88
C ALA A 122 -1.21 1.71 -11.41
N VAL A 123 -1.37 1.61 -12.73
CA VAL A 123 -2.07 0.48 -13.36
C VAL A 123 -1.32 -0.83 -13.14
N ALA A 124 -0.01 -0.86 -13.41
CA ALA A 124 0.80 -2.07 -13.28
C ALA A 124 0.87 -2.54 -11.82
N GLY A 125 1.16 -1.63 -10.88
CA GLY A 125 1.21 -1.94 -9.45
C GLY A 125 -0.13 -2.43 -8.91
N GLY A 126 -1.23 -1.76 -9.26
CA GLY A 126 -2.57 -2.22 -8.92
C GLY A 126 -2.88 -3.60 -9.48
N PHE A 127 -2.62 -3.83 -10.76
CA PHE A 127 -2.89 -5.12 -11.40
C PHE A 127 -2.10 -6.28 -10.77
N VAL A 128 -0.81 -6.10 -10.54
CA VAL A 128 0.04 -7.09 -9.87
C VAL A 128 -0.46 -7.34 -8.45
N ASN A 129 -0.83 -6.28 -7.70
CA ASN A 129 -1.44 -6.45 -6.39
C ASN A 129 -2.71 -7.32 -6.46
N GLY A 130 -3.55 -7.12 -7.47
CA GLY A 130 -4.75 -7.93 -7.67
C GLY A 130 -4.47 -9.41 -7.87
N LEU A 131 -3.43 -9.75 -8.63
CA LEU A 131 -2.97 -11.13 -8.77
C LEU A 131 -2.49 -11.69 -7.42
N LEU A 132 -1.70 -10.92 -6.66
CA LEU A 132 -1.19 -11.33 -5.34
C LEU A 132 -2.32 -11.56 -4.34
N VAL A 133 -3.29 -10.65 -4.26
CA VAL A 133 -4.49 -10.77 -3.40
C VAL A 133 -5.34 -12.00 -3.76
N THR A 134 -5.19 -12.53 -4.97
CA THR A 134 -5.90 -13.74 -5.40
C THR A 134 -5.09 -15.01 -5.18
N PHE A 135 -3.82 -15.04 -5.59
CA PHE A 135 -3.01 -16.26 -5.50
C PHE A 135 -2.48 -16.55 -4.09
N LEU A 136 -2.10 -15.53 -3.33
CA LEU A 136 -1.60 -15.75 -1.96
C LEU A 136 -2.65 -16.34 -1.04
N PRO A 137 -3.91 -15.89 -1.00
CA PRO A 137 -4.95 -16.55 -0.23
C PRO A 137 -5.22 -18.00 -0.67
N ALA A 138 -5.17 -18.29 -1.98
CA ALA A 138 -5.32 -19.66 -2.46
C ALA A 138 -4.22 -20.60 -1.93
N LEU A 139 -2.97 -20.14 -1.92
CA LEU A 139 -1.85 -20.86 -1.31
C LEU A 139 -1.95 -20.93 0.21
N LEU A 140 -2.43 -19.86 0.84
CA LEU A 140 -2.57 -19.79 2.30
C LEU A 140 -3.59 -20.78 2.84
N LEU A 141 -4.69 -21.03 2.11
CA LEU A 141 -5.70 -22.02 2.50
C LEU A 141 -5.11 -23.40 2.73
N GLU A 142 -4.06 -23.77 2.03
CA GLU A 142 -3.37 -25.04 2.18
C GLU A 142 -2.75 -25.25 3.57
N VAL A 143 -2.37 -24.17 4.25
CA VAL A 143 -1.67 -24.20 5.53
C VAL A 143 -2.50 -23.74 6.73
N LEU A 144 -3.72 -23.26 6.51
CA LEU A 144 -4.61 -22.74 7.56
C LEU A 144 -5.36 -23.83 8.36
N GLY A 145 -5.19 -25.12 8.03
CA GLY A 145 -5.84 -26.20 8.76
C GLY A 145 -7.37 -26.10 8.74
N THR A 146 -8.02 -25.94 9.90
CA THR A 146 -9.48 -25.87 10.01
C THR A 146 -10.09 -24.67 9.30
N PHE A 147 -9.39 -23.53 9.25
CA PHE A 147 -9.82 -22.37 8.45
C PHE A 147 -9.79 -22.70 6.95
N GLY A 148 -8.74 -23.38 6.47
CA GLY A 148 -8.66 -23.84 5.10
C GLY A 148 -9.79 -24.81 4.74
N SER A 149 -10.10 -25.75 5.61
CA SER A 149 -11.22 -26.70 5.39
C SER A 149 -12.60 -26.03 5.44
N ALA A 150 -12.74 -24.92 6.16
CA ALA A 150 -13.93 -24.07 6.16
C ALA A 150 -13.95 -23.05 4.99
N ASN A 151 -13.00 -23.14 4.06
CA ASN A 151 -12.84 -22.22 2.93
C ASN A 151 -12.73 -20.76 3.36
N THR A 152 -12.07 -20.52 4.51
CA THR A 152 -11.88 -19.21 5.13
C THR A 152 -10.40 -18.85 5.08
N THR A 153 -10.08 -17.65 4.58
CA THR A 153 -8.73 -17.14 4.43
C THR A 153 -8.68 -15.65 4.74
N PHE A 154 -7.48 -15.08 4.75
CA PHE A 154 -7.23 -13.66 4.93
C PHE A 154 -7.19 -12.96 3.58
N GLY A 155 -7.78 -11.75 3.50
CA GLY A 155 -7.91 -11.01 2.26
C GLY A 155 -6.68 -10.19 1.86
N ASP A 156 -5.82 -9.84 2.82
CA ASP A 156 -4.67 -8.97 2.57
C ASP A 156 -3.41 -9.78 2.25
N THR A 157 -2.57 -9.23 1.37
CA THR A 157 -1.38 -9.91 0.86
C THR A 157 -0.30 -10.15 1.90
N ASP A 158 -0.19 -9.29 2.91
CA ASP A 158 0.76 -9.41 4.01
C ASP A 158 0.52 -10.68 4.83
N PHE A 159 -0.72 -10.99 5.16
CA PHE A 159 -1.08 -12.26 5.78
C PHE A 159 -0.71 -13.46 4.91
N GLY A 160 -0.83 -13.34 3.58
CA GLY A 160 -0.43 -14.37 2.63
C GLY A 160 1.07 -14.68 2.75
N TRP A 161 1.92 -13.69 2.65
CA TRP A 161 3.38 -13.88 2.71
C TRP A 161 3.85 -14.51 4.00
N PHE A 162 3.51 -13.91 5.13
CA PHE A 162 3.94 -14.41 6.44
C PHE A 162 3.19 -15.68 6.85
N GLY A 163 1.89 -15.75 6.59
CA GLY A 163 1.06 -16.89 6.96
C GLY A 163 1.47 -18.17 6.25
N ILE A 164 1.85 -18.12 4.98
CA ILE A 164 2.36 -19.27 4.24
C ILE A 164 3.67 -19.76 4.86
N LEU A 165 4.61 -18.86 5.13
CA LEU A 165 5.90 -19.22 5.74
C LEU A 165 5.71 -19.81 7.13
N ILE A 166 4.88 -19.21 7.97
CA ILE A 166 4.57 -19.70 9.32
C ILE A 166 3.85 -21.05 9.24
N GLY A 167 2.84 -21.18 8.38
CA GLY A 167 2.06 -22.39 8.24
C GLY A 167 2.86 -23.60 7.78
N TYR A 168 3.70 -23.44 6.77
CA TYR A 168 4.60 -24.51 6.34
C TYR A 168 5.64 -24.86 7.41
N SER A 169 6.17 -23.85 8.10
CA SER A 169 7.10 -24.10 9.21
C SER A 169 6.44 -24.90 10.33
N ALA A 170 5.20 -24.56 10.69
CA ALA A 170 4.45 -25.28 11.73
C ALA A 170 4.17 -26.74 11.38
N ARG A 171 4.04 -27.09 10.09
CA ARG A 171 3.84 -28.47 9.63
C ARG A 171 5.05 -29.38 9.85
N THR A 172 6.24 -28.83 10.02
CA THR A 172 7.47 -29.63 10.25
C THR A 172 7.61 -30.15 11.68
N GLY A 173 6.71 -29.76 12.58
CA GLY A 173 6.75 -30.10 14.00
C GLY A 173 7.23 -28.92 14.84
N VAL A 174 7.12 -29.03 16.17
CA VAL A 174 7.36 -27.91 17.08
C VAL A 174 8.81 -27.42 17.01
N LEU A 175 9.78 -28.29 17.27
CA LEU A 175 11.19 -27.89 17.32
C LEU A 175 11.75 -27.53 15.94
N PRO A 176 11.59 -28.35 14.89
CA PRO A 176 12.03 -27.99 13.54
C PRO A 176 11.32 -26.73 13.02
N GLY A 177 10.04 -26.54 13.33
CA GLY A 177 9.26 -25.36 12.94
C GLY A 177 9.80 -24.08 13.56
N ILE A 178 10.13 -24.08 14.83
CA ILE A 178 10.76 -22.92 15.50
C ILE A 178 12.10 -22.59 14.85
N VAL A 179 12.95 -23.60 14.63
CA VAL A 179 14.25 -23.41 13.99
C VAL A 179 14.08 -22.81 12.58
N LEU A 180 13.14 -23.34 11.80
CA LEU A 180 12.88 -22.87 10.45
C LEU A 180 12.38 -21.41 10.45
N LEU A 181 11.47 -21.05 11.36
CA LEU A 181 10.99 -19.66 11.51
C LEU A 181 12.12 -18.70 11.88
N VAL A 182 13.02 -19.10 12.78
CA VAL A 182 14.18 -18.28 13.16
C VAL A 182 15.10 -18.07 11.95
N VAL A 183 15.36 -19.14 11.19
CA VAL A 183 16.21 -19.07 9.97
C VAL A 183 15.56 -18.17 8.92
N VAL A 184 14.27 -18.36 8.64
CA VAL A 184 13.53 -17.53 7.67
C VAL A 184 13.52 -16.07 8.12
N GLY A 185 13.26 -15.80 9.40
CA GLY A 185 13.31 -14.44 9.96
C GLY A 185 14.71 -13.81 9.81
N ALA A 186 15.76 -14.56 10.11
CA ALA A 186 17.14 -14.09 9.94
C ALA A 186 17.48 -13.80 8.47
N VAL A 187 17.01 -14.63 7.53
CA VAL A 187 17.18 -14.39 6.09
C VAL A 187 16.47 -13.13 5.65
N ILE A 188 15.20 -12.96 6.04
CA ILE A 188 14.42 -11.74 5.69
C ILE A 188 15.12 -10.49 6.25
N LEU A 189 15.54 -10.52 7.52
CA LEU A 189 16.26 -9.41 8.13
C LEU A 189 17.60 -9.14 7.43
N GLY A 190 18.35 -10.19 7.10
CA GLY A 190 19.60 -10.06 6.35
C GLY A 190 19.41 -9.43 4.97
N LEU A 191 18.37 -9.85 4.25
CA LEU A 191 18.00 -9.26 2.96
C LEU A 191 17.57 -7.80 3.11
N ALA A 192 16.78 -7.47 4.14
CA ALA A 192 16.37 -6.09 4.41
C ALA A 192 17.59 -5.20 4.69
N ILE A 193 18.54 -5.65 5.52
CA ILE A 193 19.78 -4.92 5.81
C ILE A 193 20.64 -4.80 4.53
N LEU A 194 20.70 -5.84 3.71
CA LEU A 194 21.46 -5.81 2.45
C LEU A 194 20.87 -4.78 1.48
N VAL A 195 19.54 -4.78 1.30
CA VAL A 195 18.83 -3.83 0.45
C VAL A 195 19.02 -2.40 0.99
N GLN A 196 18.86 -2.21 2.31
CA GLN A 196 19.09 -0.90 2.92
C GLN A 196 20.48 -0.38 2.57
N ARG A 197 21.52 -1.17 2.84
CA ARG A 197 22.92 -0.74 2.63
C ARG A 197 23.33 -0.61 1.15
N ARG A 198 22.86 -1.54 0.30
CA ARG A 198 23.30 -1.60 -1.12
C ARG A 198 22.47 -0.75 -2.05
N VAL A 199 21.24 -0.44 -1.69
CA VAL A 199 20.28 0.25 -2.55
C VAL A 199 19.90 1.60 -1.95
N VAL A 200 19.32 1.61 -0.76
CA VAL A 200 18.77 2.84 -0.14
C VAL A 200 19.90 3.78 0.28
N ASP A 201 20.88 3.30 1.05
CA ASP A 201 22.01 4.12 1.51
C ASP A 201 22.97 4.49 0.36
N ALA A 202 22.94 3.75 -0.74
CA ALA A 202 23.67 4.10 -1.97
C ALA A 202 23.01 5.22 -2.78
N GLY A 203 21.88 5.79 -2.30
CA GLY A 203 21.21 6.94 -2.92
C GLY A 203 20.19 6.56 -3.99
N TRP A 204 19.64 5.33 -3.95
CA TRP A 204 18.56 4.95 -4.85
C TRP A 204 17.34 5.88 -4.65
N ASP A 205 16.91 6.50 -5.73
CA ASP A 205 15.75 7.38 -5.77
C ASP A 205 14.69 6.78 -6.70
N PRO A 206 13.55 6.30 -6.17
CA PRO A 206 12.48 5.76 -6.99
C PRO A 206 11.67 6.83 -7.74
N SER A 207 11.95 8.11 -7.52
CA SER A 207 11.28 9.19 -8.23
C SER A 207 11.62 9.11 -9.73
N PRO A 208 10.63 9.29 -10.63
CA PRO A 208 10.94 9.36 -12.06
C PRO A 208 11.98 10.46 -12.32
N ALA A 209 13.00 10.13 -13.11
CA ALA A 209 14.05 11.08 -13.46
C ALA A 209 13.41 12.37 -13.97
N ARG A 210 13.90 13.49 -13.48
CA ARG A 210 13.39 14.86 -13.68
C ARG A 210 13.29 15.32 -15.15
N ALA A 211 13.53 14.44 -16.12
CA ALA A 211 13.45 14.76 -17.55
C ALA A 211 12.06 15.30 -17.96
N ASP A 212 11.00 14.88 -17.25
CA ASP A 212 9.63 15.32 -17.56
C ASP A 212 9.17 16.53 -16.74
N ALA A 213 9.91 16.93 -15.72
CA ALA A 213 9.56 18.08 -14.88
C ALA A 213 9.63 19.41 -15.64
N GLY A 214 10.46 19.49 -16.68
CA GLY A 214 10.56 20.66 -17.55
C GLY A 214 9.34 20.85 -18.47
N ALA A 215 8.76 19.77 -18.97
CA ALA A 215 7.59 19.81 -19.84
C ALA A 215 6.29 20.06 -19.05
N SER A 216 6.17 19.46 -17.86
CA SER A 216 4.99 19.66 -17.01
C SER A 216 4.97 21.02 -16.32
N ALA A 217 6.14 21.62 -16.04
CA ALA A 217 6.23 22.98 -15.50
C ALA A 217 5.85 24.04 -16.51
N ALA A 218 6.08 23.79 -17.81
CA ALA A 218 5.67 24.71 -18.87
C ALA A 218 4.16 24.71 -19.11
N ASP A 219 3.50 23.55 -18.98
CA ASP A 219 2.04 23.43 -19.09
C ASP A 219 1.29 23.90 -17.81
N GLY A 220 1.92 23.75 -16.64
CA GLY A 220 1.38 24.19 -15.35
C GLY A 220 1.49 25.71 -15.12
N ALA A 221 2.49 26.35 -15.70
CA ALA A 221 2.69 27.79 -15.60
C ALA A 221 1.67 28.61 -16.39
N ALA A 222 0.96 27.98 -17.32
CA ALA A 222 -0.14 28.63 -18.06
C ALA A 222 -1.50 28.59 -17.32
N ALA A 223 -1.62 27.86 -16.20
CA ALA A 223 -2.89 27.61 -15.53
C ALA A 223 -3.00 28.09 -14.08
N SER A 224 -1.99 28.69 -13.46
CA SER A 224 -2.13 29.21 -12.09
C SER A 224 -1.36 30.51 -11.90
N THR A 225 -2.11 31.60 -11.68
CA THR A 225 -1.65 32.86 -11.10
C THR A 225 -1.72 32.80 -9.56
N GLU A 226 -1.20 31.76 -8.93
CA GLU A 226 -1.01 31.68 -7.48
C GLU A 226 0.49 31.61 -7.14
N ASP A 227 0.88 32.36 -6.11
CA ASP A 227 2.24 32.68 -5.67
C ASP A 227 3.23 31.50 -5.68
N PRO A 228 4.48 31.71 -6.15
CA PRO A 228 5.50 30.67 -6.18
C PRO A 228 5.97 30.35 -4.76
N ALA A 229 5.80 29.09 -4.35
CA ALA A 229 6.42 28.56 -3.16
C ALA A 229 7.97 28.60 -3.27
N PRO A 230 8.72 28.91 -2.19
CA PRO A 230 10.16 29.09 -2.25
C PRO A 230 10.90 27.80 -2.63
N ALA A 231 11.84 27.95 -3.57
CA ALA A 231 12.73 26.87 -4.01
C ALA A 231 13.59 26.37 -2.84
N GLY A 232 13.43 25.10 -2.46
CA GLY A 232 14.23 24.47 -1.40
C GLY A 232 13.48 23.42 -0.56
N ALA A 233 12.20 23.12 -0.85
CA ALA A 233 11.47 22.10 -0.13
C ALA A 233 11.95 20.69 -0.51
N GLY A 234 12.36 19.93 0.50
CA GLY A 234 12.81 18.54 0.36
C GLY A 234 11.77 17.63 -0.30
N ARG A 235 12.21 16.47 -0.73
CA ARG A 235 11.52 15.48 -1.59
C ARG A 235 10.23 14.87 -1.05
N TYR A 236 9.81 15.23 0.15
CA TYR A 236 8.53 14.85 0.72
C TYR A 236 7.65 16.10 0.87
N PRO A 237 6.34 16.02 0.61
CA PRO A 237 5.44 17.12 0.90
C PRO A 237 5.57 17.44 2.40
N ARG A 238 6.10 18.62 2.71
CA ARG A 238 6.12 19.09 4.10
C ARG A 238 4.68 19.29 4.50
N VAL A 239 4.26 18.58 5.52
CA VAL A 239 3.04 18.93 6.24
C VAL A 239 3.25 20.36 6.72
N ALA A 240 2.34 21.27 6.38
CA ALA A 240 2.42 22.64 6.85
C ALA A 240 2.52 22.65 8.38
N PRO A 241 3.44 23.43 8.97
CA PRO A 241 3.54 23.49 10.42
C PRO A 241 2.20 23.97 10.99
N PRO A 242 1.79 23.44 12.16
CA PRO A 242 0.57 23.86 12.80
C PRO A 242 0.59 25.38 13.04
N VAL A 243 -0.54 26.03 12.83
CA VAL A 243 -0.71 27.46 13.06
C VAL A 243 -0.31 27.76 14.52
N GLY A 244 0.75 28.57 14.72
CA GLY A 244 1.28 28.89 16.04
C GLY A 244 2.61 28.22 16.41
N ALA A 245 3.23 27.45 15.52
CA ALA A 245 4.58 26.93 15.77
C ALA A 245 5.61 28.09 15.77
N PRO A 246 6.56 28.12 16.75
CA PRO A 246 7.60 29.14 16.76
C PRO A 246 8.50 29.01 15.54
N THR A 247 8.81 30.14 14.90
CA THR A 247 9.74 30.20 13.78
C THR A 247 11.12 29.71 14.22
N PRO A 248 11.77 28.82 13.43
CA PRO A 248 13.14 28.39 13.74
C PRO A 248 14.09 29.61 13.68
N PRO A 249 15.14 29.62 14.52
CA PRO A 249 16.13 30.70 14.51
C PRO A 249 16.81 30.77 13.14
N PRO A 250 17.26 31.99 12.71
CA PRO A 250 18.01 32.14 11.47
C PRO A 250 19.33 31.34 11.55
N PRO A 251 19.84 30.85 10.40
CA PRO A 251 21.14 30.18 10.38
C PRO A 251 22.24 31.13 10.81
N PRO A 252 23.33 30.64 11.43
CA PRO A 252 24.47 31.48 11.81
C PRO A 252 25.03 32.17 10.56
N ALA A 253 25.37 33.45 10.71
CA ALA A 253 26.08 34.20 9.67
C ALA A 253 27.50 33.64 9.56
N ASP A 254 27.89 33.29 8.33
CA ASP A 254 29.29 32.94 7.96
C ASP A 254 30.21 34.15 8.09
#